data_3ab5f63e5676591b2b8d37106c569587
#
_entry.id   3ab5f63e5676591b2b8d37106c569587
#
_cell.length_a   1.000
_cell.length_b   1.000
_cell.length_c   1.000
_cell.angle_alpha   90.00
_cell.angle_beta   90.00
_cell.angle_gamma   90.00
#
_symmetry.space_group_name_H-M   'P 1'
#
loop_
_entity.id
_entity.type
_entity.pdbx_description
1 polymer ?
#
loop_
_entity_poly.entity_id
_entity_poly.type
_entity_poly.pdbx_seq_one_letter_code
_entity_poly.pdbx_strand_id
1 'polypeptide(L)'
;MADKGGIRMILADKITEERKKNGWSQEELADKLGVSRQAVSKWESAGSTPDLQRVIQLAQLFDVSTDYLLRDEVVRQEETICPDIEIETKEKGSARRVSMEEANSFLDLKQKSAPAIANAIFLCVISPSLLILFSMMTESTVLPISETTGEAIGMMFLFLTIAPAVFIFITNGLREKSMEYLEQESFETAYGVSGMVKERKRAYEPTFSRGLAIGVVLCIVAVIPLVVAGVLEERIPEYVYGICLVFLLFVVAVGVNLIVRVSIVKGSYEALLQECEFTKKEKKAKGKLDVLSGIYWCIVTAIYLGWSFSTARWDFTWIIWPVAGVLFGAISGIVRLKEGTEN
;
A
#
# COMPACT_ATOMS: atom_id res chain seq x y z
N MET A 1 43.47 -16.90 12.02
CA MET A 1 42.41 -16.27 12.81
C MET A 1 42.94 -14.94 13.30
N ALA A 2 42.65 -13.85 12.63
CA ALA A 2 42.99 -12.51 13.02
C ALA A 2 41.68 -11.73 13.18
N ASP A 3 41.42 -11.39 14.43
CA ASP A 3 40.33 -10.57 14.91
C ASP A 3 40.37 -9.18 14.24
N LYS A 4 39.42 -8.88 13.36
CA LYS A 4 39.21 -7.53 12.85
C LYS A 4 38.28 -6.79 13.84
N GLY A 5 38.82 -6.44 14.99
CA GLY A 5 38.20 -5.49 15.92
C GLY A 5 38.05 -4.14 15.24
N GLY A 6 36.84 -3.76 14.86
CA GLY A 6 36.52 -2.41 14.40
C GLY A 6 36.89 -1.42 15.50
N ILE A 7 37.76 -0.46 15.18
CA ILE A 7 38.21 0.60 16.12
C ILE A 7 36.99 1.46 16.42
N ARG A 8 36.51 1.37 17.65
CA ARG A 8 35.42 2.21 18.17
C ARG A 8 35.98 3.59 18.45
N MET A 9 35.75 4.53 17.56
CA MET A 9 36.22 5.92 17.71
C MET A 9 35.25 6.73 18.58
N ILE A 10 35.72 7.19 19.70
CA ILE A 10 34.99 8.11 20.58
C ILE A 10 35.11 9.57 20.09
N LEU A 11 34.23 10.47 20.58
CA LEU A 11 34.24 11.89 20.22
C LEU A 11 35.65 12.53 20.31
N ALA A 12 36.44 12.21 21.32
CA ALA A 12 37.80 12.71 21.52
C ALA A 12 38.74 12.33 20.37
N ASP A 13 38.67 11.08 19.90
CA ASP A 13 39.44 10.58 18.77
C ASP A 13 39.08 11.30 17.49
N LYS A 14 37.79 11.53 17.25
CA LYS A 14 37.29 12.23 16.05
C LYS A 14 37.73 13.70 16.02
N ILE A 15 37.63 14.40 17.14
CA ILE A 15 38.12 15.78 17.23
C ILE A 15 39.61 15.83 16.90
N THR A 16 40.41 14.90 17.45
CA THR A 16 41.84 14.81 17.20
C THR A 16 42.15 14.50 15.73
N GLU A 17 41.40 13.57 15.12
CA GLU A 17 41.59 13.18 13.73
C GLU A 17 41.24 14.32 12.78
N GLU A 18 40.06 14.95 12.94
CA GLU A 18 39.63 16.03 12.07
C GLU A 18 40.53 17.27 12.20
N ARG A 19 40.98 17.60 13.39
CA ARG A 19 41.97 18.65 13.57
C ARG A 19 43.28 18.36 12.79
N LYS A 20 43.81 17.13 12.93
CA LYS A 20 45.04 16.70 12.23
C LYS A 20 44.85 16.67 10.71
N LYS A 21 43.68 16.23 10.19
CA LYS A 21 43.36 16.27 8.76
C LYS A 21 43.43 17.70 8.20
N ASN A 22 42.93 18.66 8.98
CA ASN A 22 43.00 20.07 8.61
C ASN A 22 44.37 20.72 8.86
N GLY A 23 45.36 20.00 9.40
CA GLY A 23 46.69 20.48 9.66
C GLY A 23 46.81 21.47 10.83
N TRP A 24 45.77 21.55 11.69
CA TRP A 24 45.75 22.56 12.78
C TRP A 24 46.40 22.04 14.05
N SER A 25 47.09 22.98 14.78
CA SER A 25 47.50 22.76 16.16
C SER A 25 46.32 22.86 17.12
N GLN A 26 46.45 22.38 18.36
CA GLN A 26 45.41 22.56 19.39
C GLN A 26 45.13 24.04 19.69
N GLU A 27 46.12 24.90 19.53
CA GLU A 27 46.03 26.35 19.74
C GLU A 27 45.20 27.00 18.61
N GLU A 28 45.46 26.66 17.35
CA GLU A 28 44.70 27.15 16.21
C GLU A 28 43.24 26.69 16.24
N LEU A 29 42.98 25.45 16.67
CA LEU A 29 41.61 24.99 16.86
C LEU A 29 40.91 25.76 17.98
N ALA A 30 41.60 26.03 19.07
CA ALA A 30 41.08 26.80 20.18
C ALA A 30 40.75 28.26 19.78
N ASP A 31 41.60 28.91 19.01
CA ASP A 31 41.37 30.25 18.47
C ASP A 31 40.14 30.30 17.54
N LYS A 32 40.01 29.32 16.63
CA LYS A 32 38.87 29.24 15.73
C LYS A 32 37.53 29.05 16.45
N LEU A 33 37.55 28.35 17.58
CA LEU A 33 36.37 28.09 18.42
C LEU A 33 36.12 29.14 19.48
N GLY A 34 37.07 30.07 19.69
CA GLY A 34 36.99 31.07 20.75
C GLY A 34 37.04 30.45 22.16
N VAL A 35 37.90 29.43 22.36
CA VAL A 35 38.09 28.73 23.64
C VAL A 35 39.54 28.66 24.02
N SER A 36 39.84 28.25 25.25
CA SER A 36 41.25 28.09 25.68
C SER A 36 41.86 26.80 25.09
N ARG A 37 43.15 26.78 24.78
CA ARG A 37 43.91 25.58 24.38
C ARG A 37 43.73 24.43 25.38
N GLN A 38 43.61 24.74 26.69
CA GLN A 38 43.35 23.74 27.73
C GLN A 38 42.01 23.04 27.56
N ALA A 39 40.96 23.74 27.06
CA ALA A 39 39.66 23.14 26.78
C ALA A 39 39.77 22.12 25.65
N VAL A 40 40.39 22.46 24.53
CA VAL A 40 40.64 21.56 23.40
C VAL A 40 41.46 20.32 23.85
N SER A 41 42.53 20.53 24.61
CA SER A 41 43.35 19.45 25.15
C SER A 41 42.58 18.49 26.05
N LYS A 42 41.64 18.99 26.86
CA LYS A 42 40.76 18.16 27.69
C LYS A 42 39.75 17.39 26.86
N TRP A 43 39.21 17.98 25.78
CA TRP A 43 38.28 17.27 24.87
C TRP A 43 39.00 16.15 24.12
N GLU A 44 40.21 16.37 23.61
CA GLU A 44 41.01 15.36 22.90
C GLU A 44 41.52 14.24 23.81
N SER A 45 41.74 14.52 25.10
CA SER A 45 42.11 13.52 26.10
C SER A 45 40.94 12.84 26.80
N ALA A 46 39.70 13.07 26.34
CA ALA A 46 38.47 12.60 26.97
C ALA A 46 38.32 13.06 28.47
N GLY A 47 39.04 14.04 28.90
CA GLY A 47 38.98 14.59 30.27
C GLY A 47 37.76 15.48 30.52
N SER A 48 37.11 15.98 29.45
CA SER A 48 35.81 16.65 29.47
C SER A 48 35.13 16.55 28.10
N THR A 49 33.84 16.68 28.06
CA THR A 49 33.06 16.75 26.81
C THR A 49 32.73 18.21 26.49
N PRO A 50 32.84 18.64 25.21
CA PRO A 50 32.31 19.94 24.79
C PRO A 50 30.80 20.01 24.97
N ASP A 51 30.28 21.21 25.25
CA ASP A 51 28.83 21.45 25.29
C ASP A 51 28.23 21.36 23.89
N LEU A 52 26.90 21.25 23.81
CA LEU A 52 26.16 21.06 22.55
C LEU A 52 26.46 22.18 21.53
N GLN A 53 26.57 23.43 21.98
CA GLN A 53 26.92 24.55 21.10
C GLN A 53 28.29 24.39 20.48
N ARG A 54 29.27 23.92 21.26
CA ARG A 54 30.65 23.66 20.81
C ARG A 54 30.72 22.46 19.87
N VAL A 55 29.89 21.42 20.08
CA VAL A 55 29.79 20.30 19.14
C VAL A 55 29.23 20.77 17.78
N ILE A 56 28.23 21.66 17.77
CA ILE A 56 27.72 22.26 16.54
C ILE A 56 28.78 23.11 15.84
N GLN A 57 29.53 23.92 16.57
CA GLN A 57 30.63 24.72 16.01
C GLN A 57 31.78 23.85 15.47
N LEU A 58 32.12 22.75 16.15
CA LEU A 58 33.10 21.77 15.67
C LEU A 58 32.61 21.11 14.37
N ALA A 59 31.35 20.72 14.31
CA ALA A 59 30.75 20.12 13.11
C ALA A 59 30.83 21.08 11.91
N GLN A 60 30.50 22.35 12.11
CA GLN A 60 30.59 23.39 11.07
C GLN A 60 32.04 23.69 10.66
N LEU A 61 32.96 23.73 11.63
CA LEU A 61 34.38 24.04 11.39
C LEU A 61 35.10 22.93 10.63
N PHE A 62 34.76 21.66 10.93
CA PHE A 62 35.34 20.49 10.28
C PHE A 62 34.57 20.04 9.02
N ASP A 63 33.47 20.71 8.70
CA ASP A 63 32.57 20.34 7.59
C ASP A 63 32.10 18.87 7.68
N VAL A 64 31.65 18.49 8.87
CA VAL A 64 31.12 17.16 9.18
C VAL A 64 29.75 17.26 9.85
N SER A 65 28.94 16.18 9.80
CA SER A 65 27.67 16.16 10.50
C SER A 65 27.84 16.08 12.02
N THR A 66 26.93 16.67 12.80
CA THR A 66 26.88 16.51 14.25
C THR A 66 26.71 15.06 14.66
N ASP A 67 25.96 14.27 13.84
CA ASP A 67 25.79 12.83 14.03
C ASP A 67 27.12 12.06 13.91
N TYR A 68 27.99 12.47 12.98
CA TYR A 68 29.34 11.90 12.86
C TYR A 68 30.14 12.08 14.12
N LEU A 69 30.11 13.27 14.72
CA LEU A 69 30.86 13.54 15.96
C LEU A 69 30.26 12.77 17.16
N LEU A 70 28.95 12.64 17.26
CA LEU A 70 28.26 12.11 18.45
C LEU A 70 28.03 10.59 18.44
N ARG A 71 27.98 9.94 17.27
CA ARG A 71 27.76 8.48 17.18
C ARG A 71 29.08 7.74 17.01
N ASP A 72 29.32 6.74 17.84
CA ASP A 72 30.55 5.94 17.90
C ASP A 72 30.81 5.06 16.64
N GLU A 73 29.91 5.01 15.65
CA GLU A 73 29.97 4.04 14.52
C GLU A 73 29.86 4.65 13.11
N VAL A 74 29.94 5.97 12.94
CA VAL A 74 29.78 6.57 11.60
C VAL A 74 31.14 6.79 10.93
N VAL A 75 31.48 5.94 9.98
CA VAL A 75 32.59 6.15 9.05
C VAL A 75 32.25 7.32 8.12
N ARG A 76 33.17 8.29 7.97
CA ARG A 76 33.01 9.44 7.06
C ARG A 76 32.80 8.95 5.63
N GLN A 77 31.65 9.25 5.01
CA GLN A 77 31.51 9.21 3.56
C GLN A 77 32.10 10.50 2.98
N GLU A 78 33.17 10.39 2.22
CA GLU A 78 33.72 11.49 1.42
C GLU A 78 32.71 11.81 0.32
N GLU A 79 31.99 12.92 0.44
CA GLU A 79 31.22 13.50 -0.66
C GLU A 79 32.20 14.11 -1.67
N THR A 80 32.52 13.33 -2.69
CA THR A 80 33.17 13.84 -3.89
C THR A 80 32.13 14.60 -4.71
N ILE A 81 32.21 15.92 -4.70
CA ILE A 81 31.43 16.79 -5.60
C ILE A 81 31.95 16.55 -7.02
N CYS A 82 31.16 15.87 -7.85
CA CYS A 82 31.31 15.88 -9.30
C CYS A 82 29.95 16.23 -9.92
N PRO A 83 29.92 17.14 -10.94
CA PRO A 83 28.67 17.60 -11.54
C PRO A 83 28.15 16.59 -12.57
N ASP A 84 26.80 16.49 -12.58
CA ASP A 84 25.96 16.00 -13.66
C ASP A 84 26.38 14.75 -14.46
N ILE A 85 26.13 13.57 -13.90
CA ILE A 85 25.77 12.39 -14.69
C ILE A 85 24.72 11.62 -13.87
N GLU A 86 23.48 11.58 -14.35
CA GLU A 86 22.45 10.63 -13.93
C GLU A 86 22.94 9.21 -14.17
N ILE A 87 23.53 8.58 -13.19
CA ILE A 87 23.76 7.14 -13.17
C ILE A 87 22.86 6.56 -12.11
N GLU A 88 21.86 5.81 -12.55
CA GLU A 88 21.09 4.90 -11.72
C GLU A 88 22.03 3.91 -11.00
N THR A 89 22.63 4.30 -9.91
CA THR A 89 23.27 3.37 -8.99
C THR A 89 22.21 2.80 -8.06
N LYS A 90 21.75 1.61 -8.37
CA LYS A 90 21.05 0.72 -7.42
C LYS A 90 21.95 0.46 -6.23
N GLU A 91 21.94 1.35 -5.25
CA GLU A 91 22.55 1.09 -3.95
C GLU A 91 21.67 0.09 -3.18
N LYS A 92 22.18 -1.12 -3.04
CA LYS A 92 21.71 -2.11 -2.07
C LYS A 92 21.99 -1.58 -0.67
N GLY A 93 20.95 -1.05 0.04
CA GLY A 93 20.97 -0.95 1.48
C GLY A 93 20.46 0.30 2.17
N SER A 94 20.23 1.42 1.49
CA SER A 94 19.60 2.59 2.13
C SER A 94 18.10 2.55 1.92
N ALA A 95 17.34 2.26 2.98
CA ALA A 95 15.88 2.36 2.92
C ALA A 95 15.50 3.84 2.66
N ARG A 96 14.74 4.09 1.60
CA ARG A 96 14.23 5.43 1.26
C ARG A 96 13.54 6.05 2.48
N ARG A 97 13.86 7.31 2.81
CA ARG A 97 13.22 8.05 3.90
C ARG A 97 12.03 8.84 3.40
N VAL A 98 10.86 8.61 4.03
CA VAL A 98 9.61 9.31 3.73
C VAL A 98 9.51 10.55 4.62
N SER A 99 9.44 11.72 4.01
CA SER A 99 9.29 13.01 4.70
C SER A 99 7.86 13.22 5.23
N MET A 100 7.69 14.21 6.11
CA MET A 100 6.36 14.61 6.61
C MET A 100 5.45 15.13 5.48
N GLU A 101 6.01 15.86 4.52
CA GLU A 101 5.28 16.42 3.40
C GLU A 101 4.82 15.32 2.42
N GLU A 102 5.70 14.37 2.13
CA GLU A 102 5.41 13.20 1.29
C GLU A 102 4.32 12.31 1.91
N ALA A 103 4.39 12.06 3.23
CA ALA A 103 3.36 11.32 3.95
C ALA A 103 2.00 12.03 3.93
N ASN A 104 1.96 13.35 4.12
CA ASN A 104 0.72 14.12 4.02
C ASN A 104 0.15 14.09 2.60
N SER A 105 0.98 14.25 1.58
CA SER A 105 0.57 14.20 0.17
C SER A 105 -0.03 12.84 -0.20
N PHE A 106 0.55 11.75 0.30
CA PHE A 106 0.00 10.40 0.13
C PHE A 106 -1.37 10.23 0.79
N LEU A 107 -1.52 10.66 2.04
CA LEU A 107 -2.79 10.57 2.76
C LEU A 107 -3.88 11.41 2.06
N ASP A 108 -3.56 12.62 1.62
CA ASP A 108 -4.48 13.49 0.90
C ASP A 108 -4.89 12.90 -0.46
N LEU A 109 -3.95 12.29 -1.18
CA LEU A 109 -4.23 11.58 -2.43
C LEU A 109 -5.22 10.44 -2.19
N LYS A 110 -4.96 9.56 -1.21
CA LYS A 110 -5.83 8.42 -0.88
C LYS A 110 -7.20 8.87 -0.36
N GLN A 111 -7.27 9.93 0.41
CA GLN A 111 -8.54 10.49 0.88
C GLN A 111 -9.39 11.05 -0.26
N LYS A 112 -8.77 11.64 -1.30
CA LYS A 112 -9.46 12.16 -2.50
C LYS A 112 -9.83 11.06 -3.48
N SER A 113 -9.00 10.02 -3.64
CA SER A 113 -9.28 8.90 -4.55
C SER A 113 -10.29 7.91 -3.99
N ALA A 114 -10.38 7.74 -2.66
CA ALA A 114 -11.30 6.80 -2.02
C ALA A 114 -12.77 6.93 -2.47
N PRO A 115 -13.40 8.12 -2.48
CA PRO A 115 -14.78 8.25 -2.96
C PRO A 115 -14.90 7.99 -4.47
N ALA A 116 -13.90 8.34 -5.28
CA ALA A 116 -13.93 8.12 -6.72
C ALA A 116 -13.88 6.61 -7.03
N ILE A 117 -12.97 5.87 -6.40
CA ILE A 117 -12.86 4.42 -6.55
C ILE A 117 -14.12 3.72 -6.04
N ALA A 118 -14.65 4.13 -4.87
CA ALA A 118 -15.88 3.56 -4.33
C ALA A 118 -17.07 3.78 -5.25
N ASN A 119 -17.19 4.96 -5.88
CA ASN A 119 -18.23 5.25 -6.87
C ASN A 119 -18.05 4.44 -8.16
N ALA A 120 -16.83 4.19 -8.60
CA ALA A 120 -16.58 3.33 -9.75
C ALA A 120 -17.03 1.88 -9.47
N ILE A 121 -16.74 1.36 -8.27
CA ILE A 121 -17.21 0.04 -7.84
C ILE A 121 -18.74 0.01 -7.77
N PHE A 122 -19.38 1.05 -7.24
CA PHE A 122 -20.84 1.19 -7.21
C PHE A 122 -21.43 1.07 -8.62
N LEU A 123 -20.87 1.79 -9.60
CA LEU A 123 -21.32 1.71 -11.00
C LEU A 123 -21.16 0.31 -11.58
N CYS A 124 -20.05 -0.38 -11.28
CA CYS A 124 -19.84 -1.75 -11.71
C CYS A 124 -20.89 -2.72 -11.12
N VAL A 125 -21.23 -2.57 -9.83
CA VAL A 125 -22.21 -3.44 -9.17
C VAL A 125 -23.63 -3.22 -9.71
N ILE A 126 -23.99 -1.95 -10.01
CA ILE A 126 -25.33 -1.64 -10.50
C ILE A 126 -25.50 -1.87 -12.01
N SER A 127 -24.40 -2.02 -12.75
CA SER A 127 -24.41 -2.12 -14.23
C SER A 127 -25.32 -3.20 -14.79
N PRO A 128 -25.44 -4.44 -14.24
CA PRO A 128 -26.31 -5.48 -14.79
C PRO A 128 -27.81 -5.32 -14.40
N SER A 129 -28.12 -4.35 -13.52
CA SER A 129 -29.46 -4.24 -12.93
C SER A 129 -30.58 -4.05 -13.97
N LEU A 130 -30.39 -3.15 -14.94
CA LEU A 130 -31.39 -2.92 -15.97
C LEU A 130 -31.48 -4.07 -16.98
N LEU A 131 -30.37 -4.73 -17.28
CA LEU A 131 -30.40 -5.92 -18.15
C LEU A 131 -31.27 -7.01 -17.53
N ILE A 132 -31.07 -7.30 -16.25
CA ILE A 132 -31.85 -8.29 -15.50
C ILE A 132 -33.32 -7.87 -15.42
N LEU A 133 -33.59 -6.59 -15.12
CA LEU A 133 -34.96 -6.08 -15.01
C LEU A 133 -35.73 -6.21 -16.33
N PHE A 134 -35.12 -5.76 -17.44
CA PHE A 134 -35.76 -5.85 -18.76
C PHE A 134 -35.95 -7.28 -19.21
N SER A 135 -34.99 -8.17 -19.01
CA SER A 135 -35.12 -9.60 -19.32
C SER A 135 -36.35 -10.20 -18.64
N MET A 136 -36.50 -10.00 -17.33
CA MET A 136 -37.64 -10.56 -16.58
C MET A 136 -38.98 -9.87 -16.88
N MET A 137 -39.01 -8.58 -17.19
CA MET A 137 -40.24 -7.85 -17.54
C MET A 137 -40.72 -8.15 -18.95
N THR A 138 -39.85 -8.45 -19.89
CA THR A 138 -40.24 -8.87 -21.26
C THR A 138 -40.70 -10.30 -21.27
N GLU A 139 -40.07 -11.21 -20.53
CA GLU A 139 -40.51 -12.60 -20.39
C GLU A 139 -41.91 -12.70 -19.77
N SER A 140 -42.20 -11.87 -18.76
CA SER A 140 -43.53 -11.82 -18.11
C SER A 140 -44.61 -11.04 -18.89
N THR A 141 -44.35 -10.58 -20.11
CA THR A 141 -45.25 -9.80 -20.97
C THR A 141 -45.80 -8.49 -20.37
N VAL A 142 -45.14 -7.97 -19.31
CA VAL A 142 -45.53 -6.71 -18.65
C VAL A 142 -45.21 -5.51 -19.53
N LEU A 143 -44.14 -5.58 -20.30
CA LEU A 143 -43.73 -4.54 -21.24
C LEU A 143 -44.14 -4.92 -22.68
N PRO A 144 -44.79 -4.03 -23.44
CA PRO A 144 -45.14 -4.29 -24.83
C PRO A 144 -43.93 -4.10 -25.77
N ILE A 145 -42.79 -4.63 -25.39
CA ILE A 145 -41.50 -4.53 -26.09
C ILE A 145 -41.06 -5.95 -26.41
N SER A 146 -40.42 -6.16 -27.57
CA SER A 146 -39.85 -7.46 -27.87
C SER A 146 -38.68 -7.77 -26.92
N GLU A 147 -38.53 -9.04 -26.58
CA GLU A 147 -37.46 -9.54 -25.71
C GLU A 147 -36.06 -9.04 -26.17
N THR A 148 -35.80 -9.17 -27.48
CA THR A 148 -34.52 -8.68 -28.06
C THR A 148 -34.29 -7.16 -27.90
N THR A 149 -35.40 -6.36 -27.91
CA THR A 149 -35.28 -4.90 -27.69
C THR A 149 -35.01 -4.58 -26.22
N GLY A 150 -35.64 -5.29 -25.30
CA GLY A 150 -35.40 -5.15 -23.85
C GLY A 150 -33.94 -5.49 -23.47
N GLU A 151 -33.44 -6.62 -23.97
CA GLU A 151 -32.07 -7.04 -23.79
C GLU A 151 -31.07 -6.04 -24.39
N ALA A 152 -31.32 -5.51 -25.59
CA ALA A 152 -30.48 -4.52 -26.23
C ALA A 152 -30.38 -3.22 -25.40
N ILE A 153 -31.51 -2.75 -24.84
CA ILE A 153 -31.52 -1.58 -23.94
C ILE A 153 -30.75 -1.87 -22.67
N GLY A 154 -30.93 -3.03 -22.05
CA GLY A 154 -30.22 -3.46 -20.86
C GLY A 154 -28.71 -3.55 -21.11
N MET A 155 -28.28 -4.09 -22.23
CA MET A 155 -26.88 -4.20 -22.63
C MET A 155 -26.23 -2.82 -22.90
N MET A 156 -27.00 -1.93 -23.56
CA MET A 156 -26.56 -0.55 -23.76
C MET A 156 -26.32 0.18 -22.42
N PHE A 157 -27.21 0.03 -21.46
CA PHE A 157 -27.05 0.60 -20.13
C PHE A 157 -25.85 0.01 -19.39
N LEU A 158 -25.64 -1.30 -19.48
CA LEU A 158 -24.49 -1.97 -18.89
C LEU A 158 -23.18 -1.36 -19.38
N PHE A 159 -22.99 -1.19 -20.69
CA PHE A 159 -21.79 -0.57 -21.23
C PHE A 159 -21.68 0.92 -20.87
N LEU A 160 -22.80 1.65 -20.86
CA LEU A 160 -22.83 3.07 -20.52
C LEU A 160 -22.42 3.33 -19.05
N THR A 161 -22.69 2.38 -18.15
CA THR A 161 -22.32 2.48 -16.73
C THR A 161 -20.92 1.95 -16.44
N ILE A 162 -20.47 0.91 -17.15
CA ILE A 162 -19.11 0.36 -16.98
C ILE A 162 -18.03 1.32 -17.53
N ALA A 163 -18.29 1.97 -18.68
CA ALA A 163 -17.29 2.84 -19.31
C ALA A 163 -16.78 3.96 -18.38
N PRO A 164 -17.63 4.76 -17.70
CA PRO A 164 -17.15 5.75 -16.74
C PRO A 164 -16.47 5.12 -15.53
N ALA A 165 -16.90 3.94 -15.07
CA ALA A 165 -16.23 3.25 -13.97
C ALA A 165 -14.78 2.88 -14.33
N VAL A 166 -14.56 2.31 -15.51
CA VAL A 166 -13.22 1.99 -16.02
C VAL A 166 -12.37 3.25 -16.19
N PHE A 167 -12.94 4.33 -16.71
CA PHE A 167 -12.25 5.61 -16.82
C PHE A 167 -11.78 6.12 -15.45
N ILE A 168 -12.62 6.05 -14.42
CA ILE A 168 -12.28 6.44 -13.06
C ILE A 168 -11.13 5.55 -12.51
N PHE A 169 -11.17 4.24 -12.71
CA PHE A 169 -10.11 3.34 -12.28
C PHE A 169 -8.77 3.66 -12.94
N ILE A 170 -8.75 3.85 -14.25
CA ILE A 170 -7.52 4.17 -14.99
C ILE A 170 -6.94 5.51 -14.51
N THR A 171 -7.76 6.56 -14.43
CA THR A 171 -7.29 7.89 -14.04
C THR A 171 -6.78 7.95 -12.60
N ASN A 172 -7.45 7.27 -11.65
CA ASN A 172 -6.97 7.20 -10.27
C ASN A 172 -5.73 6.29 -10.14
N GLY A 173 -5.70 5.15 -10.83
CA GLY A 173 -4.53 4.27 -10.84
C GLY A 173 -3.27 4.98 -11.36
N LEU A 174 -3.38 5.78 -12.42
CA LEU A 174 -2.26 6.57 -12.94
C LEU A 174 -1.79 7.65 -11.93
N ARG A 175 -2.71 8.28 -11.19
CA ARG A 175 -2.35 9.25 -10.14
C ARG A 175 -1.66 8.60 -8.94
N GLU A 176 -2.10 7.42 -8.54
CA GLU A 176 -1.55 6.69 -7.40
C GLU A 176 -0.18 6.07 -7.70
N LYS A 177 0.13 5.81 -8.99
CA LYS A 177 1.38 5.17 -9.43
C LYS A 177 2.64 5.89 -8.94
N SER A 178 2.61 7.21 -8.83
CA SER A 178 3.76 8.00 -8.34
C SER A 178 4.13 7.71 -6.88
N MET A 179 3.17 7.22 -6.08
CA MET A 179 3.34 6.91 -4.66
C MET A 179 3.15 5.42 -4.32
N GLU A 180 3.05 4.57 -5.34
CA GLU A 180 2.85 3.12 -5.20
C GLU A 180 3.97 2.43 -4.42
N TYR A 181 5.20 2.98 -4.48
CA TYR A 181 6.35 2.48 -3.72
C TYR A 181 6.10 2.48 -2.20
N LEU A 182 5.25 3.36 -1.65
CA LEU A 182 4.88 3.36 -0.23
C LEU A 182 4.08 2.11 0.17
N GLU A 183 3.38 1.49 -0.77
CA GLU A 183 2.63 0.26 -0.56
C GLU A 183 3.47 -1.00 -0.87
N GLN A 184 4.42 -0.91 -1.81
CA GLN A 184 5.17 -2.07 -2.30
C GLN A 184 6.56 -2.21 -1.67
N GLU A 185 7.27 -1.09 -1.42
CA GLU A 185 8.64 -1.11 -0.93
C GLU A 185 8.74 -0.85 0.57
N SER A 186 9.84 -1.30 1.16
CA SER A 186 10.19 -0.99 2.55
C SER A 186 10.87 0.37 2.60
N PHE A 187 10.45 1.24 3.49
CA PHE A 187 11.00 2.57 3.68
C PHE A 187 11.20 2.86 5.17
N GLU A 188 11.91 3.94 5.48
CA GLU A 188 12.00 4.52 6.83
C GLU A 188 11.20 5.81 6.89
N THR A 189 10.52 6.07 7.99
CA THR A 189 9.80 7.32 8.20
C THR A 189 10.70 8.34 8.87
N ALA A 190 10.64 9.60 8.43
CA ALA A 190 11.29 10.70 9.12
C ALA A 190 10.73 10.88 10.54
N TYR A 191 11.51 11.55 11.40
CA TYR A 191 11.11 11.83 12.79
C TYR A 191 9.73 12.52 12.85
N GLY A 192 8.83 12.01 13.70
CA GLY A 192 7.49 12.56 13.89
C GLY A 192 6.41 12.04 12.94
N VAL A 193 6.75 11.50 11.75
CA VAL A 193 5.76 10.98 10.77
C VAL A 193 4.92 9.86 11.36
N SER A 194 5.55 8.87 11.96
CA SER A 194 4.83 7.73 12.56
C SER A 194 3.91 8.15 13.71
N GLY A 195 4.31 9.15 14.49
CA GLY A 195 3.47 9.73 15.56
C GLY A 195 2.21 10.40 15.00
N MET A 196 2.38 11.28 14.03
CA MET A 196 1.29 11.97 13.34
C MET A 196 0.30 10.98 12.69
N VAL A 197 0.81 9.98 11.98
CA VAL A 197 -0.03 8.98 11.30
C VAL A 197 -0.80 8.12 12.31
N LYS A 198 -0.18 7.71 13.43
CA LYS A 198 -0.86 6.97 14.51
C LYS A 198 -2.00 7.77 15.13
N GLU A 199 -1.79 9.06 15.37
CA GLU A 199 -2.82 9.94 15.92
C GLU A 199 -4.00 10.07 14.94
N ARG A 200 -3.74 10.31 13.64
CA ARG A 200 -4.79 10.37 12.61
C ARG A 200 -5.51 9.04 12.44
N LYS A 201 -4.80 7.91 12.44
CA LYS A 201 -5.40 6.57 12.39
C LYS A 201 -6.34 6.35 13.57
N ARG A 202 -5.91 6.71 14.80
CA ARG A 202 -6.74 6.59 16.00
C ARG A 202 -7.98 7.47 15.95
N ALA A 203 -7.85 8.70 15.45
CA ALA A 203 -9.00 9.60 15.26
C ALA A 203 -9.98 9.09 14.19
N TYR A 204 -9.50 8.36 13.19
CA TYR A 204 -10.32 7.82 12.11
C TYR A 204 -11.00 6.47 12.46
N GLU A 205 -10.48 5.71 13.42
CA GLU A 205 -10.98 4.36 13.79
C GLU A 205 -12.50 4.31 14.09
N PRO A 206 -13.11 5.28 14.80
CA PRO A 206 -14.57 5.28 14.98
C PRO A 206 -15.35 5.44 13.67
N THR A 207 -14.83 6.23 12.73
CA THR A 207 -15.45 6.45 11.41
C THR A 207 -15.37 5.18 10.57
N PHE A 208 -14.21 4.52 10.57
CA PHE A 208 -14.00 3.24 9.91
C PHE A 208 -14.96 2.17 10.45
N SER A 209 -15.00 1.98 11.77
CA SER A 209 -15.83 0.95 12.41
C SER A 209 -17.32 1.15 12.13
N ARG A 210 -17.81 2.40 12.17
CA ARG A 210 -19.21 2.72 11.83
C ARG A 210 -19.49 2.47 10.35
N GLY A 211 -18.63 2.94 9.44
CA GLY A 211 -18.80 2.75 8.00
C GLY A 211 -18.80 1.29 7.61
N LEU A 212 -17.88 0.50 8.18
CA LEU A 212 -17.80 -0.94 7.96
C LEU A 212 -19.06 -1.65 8.47
N ALA A 213 -19.48 -1.38 9.72
CA ALA A 213 -20.66 -2.00 10.31
C ALA A 213 -21.95 -1.69 9.53
N ILE A 214 -22.16 -0.42 9.15
CA ILE A 214 -23.32 0.00 8.36
C ILE A 214 -23.28 -0.70 6.97
N GLY A 215 -22.13 -0.71 6.30
CA GLY A 215 -21.98 -1.36 5.00
C GLY A 215 -22.30 -2.85 5.03
N VAL A 216 -21.79 -3.58 6.05
CA VAL A 216 -22.07 -5.01 6.24
C VAL A 216 -23.55 -5.26 6.53
N VAL A 217 -24.15 -4.48 7.43
CA VAL A 217 -25.59 -4.59 7.75
C VAL A 217 -26.45 -4.35 6.51
N LEU A 218 -26.13 -3.34 5.69
CA LEU A 218 -26.83 -3.08 4.44
C LEU A 218 -26.76 -4.27 3.49
N CYS A 219 -25.58 -4.88 3.32
CA CYS A 219 -25.43 -6.06 2.47
C CYS A 219 -26.25 -7.26 2.96
N ILE A 220 -26.36 -7.45 4.28
CA ILE A 220 -27.17 -8.54 4.85
C ILE A 220 -28.67 -8.26 4.66
N VAL A 221 -29.12 -7.06 4.99
CA VAL A 221 -30.54 -6.66 4.89
C VAL A 221 -31.01 -6.66 3.43
N ALA A 222 -30.13 -6.35 2.49
CA ALA A 222 -30.45 -6.35 1.06
C ALA A 222 -31.01 -7.69 0.55
N VAL A 223 -30.65 -8.81 1.16
CA VAL A 223 -31.08 -10.15 0.76
C VAL A 223 -32.53 -10.45 1.17
N ILE A 224 -33.04 -9.79 2.22
CA ILE A 224 -34.36 -10.09 2.81
C ILE A 224 -35.51 -10.05 1.79
N PRO A 225 -35.68 -9.01 0.94
CA PRO A 225 -36.77 -8.96 -0.02
C PRO A 225 -36.76 -10.13 -1.01
N LEU A 226 -35.58 -10.55 -1.45
CA LEU A 226 -35.44 -11.66 -2.38
C LEU A 226 -35.80 -13.00 -1.72
N VAL A 227 -35.40 -13.22 -0.47
CA VAL A 227 -35.77 -14.43 0.29
C VAL A 227 -37.28 -14.46 0.56
N VAL A 228 -37.85 -13.33 0.95
CA VAL A 228 -39.31 -13.23 1.15
C VAL A 228 -40.07 -13.50 -0.15
N ALA A 229 -39.59 -12.96 -1.28
CA ALA A 229 -40.15 -13.25 -2.59
C ALA A 229 -40.12 -14.77 -2.90
N GLY A 230 -38.98 -15.44 -2.64
CA GLY A 230 -38.82 -16.89 -2.84
C GLY A 230 -39.77 -17.73 -1.99
N VAL A 231 -40.10 -17.30 -0.77
CA VAL A 231 -41.10 -18.01 0.07
C VAL A 231 -42.54 -17.84 -0.45
N LEU A 232 -42.79 -16.74 -1.16
CA LEU A 232 -44.13 -16.41 -1.71
C LEU A 232 -44.27 -16.80 -3.18
N GLU A 233 -43.46 -17.68 -3.70
CA GLU A 233 -43.30 -18.05 -5.12
C GLU A 233 -44.63 -18.29 -5.85
N GLU A 234 -45.57 -19.01 -5.22
CA GLU A 234 -46.90 -19.31 -5.82
C GLU A 234 -47.85 -18.09 -5.89
N ARG A 235 -47.52 -16.97 -5.26
CA ARG A 235 -48.41 -15.82 -5.08
C ARG A 235 -47.97 -14.55 -5.80
N ILE A 236 -46.76 -14.51 -6.31
CA ILE A 236 -46.18 -13.29 -6.90
C ILE A 236 -45.73 -13.52 -8.35
N PRO A 237 -45.94 -12.53 -9.24
CA PRO A 237 -45.49 -12.60 -10.61
C PRO A 237 -43.95 -12.62 -10.71
N GLU A 238 -43.41 -13.28 -11.75
CA GLU A 238 -41.96 -13.43 -11.95
C GLU A 238 -41.20 -12.11 -12.02
N TYR A 239 -41.74 -11.04 -12.59
CA TYR A 239 -41.11 -9.74 -12.68
C TYR A 239 -40.78 -9.12 -11.29
N VAL A 240 -41.52 -9.54 -10.24
CA VAL A 240 -41.23 -9.07 -8.86
C VAL A 240 -39.88 -9.56 -8.37
N TYR A 241 -39.44 -10.75 -8.78
CA TYR A 241 -38.08 -11.23 -8.49
C TYR A 241 -37.05 -10.33 -9.13
N GLY A 242 -37.29 -9.88 -10.38
CA GLY A 242 -36.39 -8.91 -11.05
C GLY A 242 -36.26 -7.60 -10.26
N ILE A 243 -37.40 -7.07 -9.77
CA ILE A 243 -37.40 -5.86 -8.93
C ILE A 243 -36.67 -6.09 -7.63
N CYS A 244 -36.90 -7.21 -6.94
CA CYS A 244 -36.18 -7.57 -5.71
C CYS A 244 -34.66 -7.70 -5.93
N LEU A 245 -34.28 -8.29 -7.08
CA LEU A 245 -32.84 -8.44 -7.43
C LEU A 245 -32.18 -7.10 -7.73
N VAL A 246 -32.87 -6.22 -8.47
CA VAL A 246 -32.35 -4.83 -8.69
C VAL A 246 -32.23 -4.06 -7.39
N PHE A 247 -33.20 -4.18 -6.49
CA PHE A 247 -33.16 -3.60 -5.15
C PHE A 247 -31.98 -4.15 -4.36
N LEU A 248 -31.77 -5.47 -4.38
CA LEU A 248 -30.60 -6.11 -3.76
C LEU A 248 -29.28 -5.52 -4.30
N LEU A 249 -29.12 -5.48 -5.62
CA LEU A 249 -27.90 -4.93 -6.25
C LEU A 249 -27.68 -3.47 -5.85
N PHE A 250 -28.73 -2.66 -5.79
CA PHE A 250 -28.62 -1.27 -5.39
C PHE A 250 -28.17 -1.11 -3.93
N VAL A 251 -28.80 -1.83 -2.99
CA VAL A 251 -28.46 -1.74 -1.56
C VAL A 251 -27.06 -2.31 -1.30
N VAL A 252 -26.70 -3.41 -1.97
CA VAL A 252 -25.34 -3.97 -1.90
C VAL A 252 -24.32 -2.98 -2.47
N ALA A 253 -24.62 -2.33 -3.60
CA ALA A 253 -23.73 -1.31 -4.18
C ALA A 253 -23.46 -0.16 -3.21
N VAL A 254 -24.50 0.31 -2.48
CA VAL A 254 -24.34 1.33 -1.44
C VAL A 254 -23.50 0.80 -0.27
N GLY A 255 -23.76 -0.42 0.20
CA GLY A 255 -23.01 -1.05 1.29
C GLY A 255 -21.53 -1.21 0.95
N VAL A 256 -21.24 -1.73 -0.25
CA VAL A 256 -19.86 -1.89 -0.75
C VAL A 256 -19.17 -0.53 -0.94
N ASN A 257 -19.88 0.47 -1.46
CA ASN A 257 -19.32 1.84 -1.58
C ASN A 257 -18.85 2.39 -0.24
N LEU A 258 -19.63 2.24 0.82
CA LEU A 258 -19.27 2.67 2.17
C LEU A 258 -18.05 1.90 2.69
N ILE A 259 -18.05 0.57 2.56
CA ILE A 259 -16.94 -0.29 3.01
C ILE A 259 -15.64 0.09 2.31
N VAL A 260 -15.66 0.18 0.97
CA VAL A 260 -14.47 0.49 0.18
C VAL A 260 -13.91 1.86 0.51
N ARG A 261 -14.78 2.86 0.64
CA ARG A 261 -14.37 4.23 0.97
C ARG A 261 -13.61 4.30 2.30
N VAL A 262 -14.13 3.66 3.35
CA VAL A 262 -13.47 3.70 4.65
C VAL A 262 -12.24 2.81 4.72
N SER A 263 -12.21 1.70 3.95
CA SER A 263 -11.09 0.76 3.89
C SER A 263 -9.87 1.36 3.18
N ILE A 264 -10.04 2.09 2.08
CA ILE A 264 -8.94 2.76 1.36
C ILE A 264 -8.24 3.78 2.29
N VAL A 265 -9.02 4.59 3.01
CA VAL A 265 -8.45 5.60 3.91
C VAL A 265 -7.73 4.92 5.09
N LYS A 266 -8.28 3.87 5.69
CA LYS A 266 -7.60 3.12 6.76
C LYS A 266 -6.33 2.45 6.23
N GLY A 267 -6.40 1.80 5.08
CA GLY A 267 -5.25 1.16 4.43
C GLY A 267 -4.08 2.12 4.18
N SER A 268 -4.36 3.40 3.86
CA SER A 268 -3.29 4.39 3.68
C SER A 268 -2.52 4.69 4.97
N TYR A 269 -3.18 4.70 6.13
CA TYR A 269 -2.49 4.81 7.43
C TYR A 269 -1.66 3.57 7.73
N GLU A 270 -2.19 2.38 7.45
CA GLU A 270 -1.50 1.10 7.67
C GLU A 270 -0.28 0.95 6.74
N ALA A 271 -0.36 1.45 5.50
CA ALA A 271 0.74 1.48 4.56
C ALA A 271 1.92 2.33 5.08
N LEU A 272 1.65 3.55 5.57
CA LEU A 272 2.67 4.44 6.13
C LEU A 272 3.27 3.91 7.45
N LEU A 273 2.48 3.22 8.27
CA LEU A 273 2.96 2.59 9.51
C LEU A 273 3.62 1.24 9.26
N GLN A 274 3.57 0.72 8.06
CA GLN A 274 4.02 -0.63 7.69
C GLN A 274 3.41 -1.70 8.61
N GLU A 275 2.11 -1.59 8.86
CA GLU A 275 1.34 -2.52 9.70
C GLU A 275 0.49 -3.47 8.82
N CYS A 276 -0.04 -4.52 9.39
CA CYS A 276 -0.91 -5.49 8.73
C CYS A 276 -0.30 -6.06 7.44
N GLU A 277 -0.96 -5.88 6.29
CA GLU A 277 -0.52 -6.36 4.98
C GLU A 277 0.70 -5.60 4.42
N PHE A 278 1.07 -4.46 5.01
CA PHE A 278 2.18 -3.61 4.59
C PHE A 278 3.45 -3.81 5.40
N THR A 279 3.52 -4.80 6.27
CA THR A 279 4.76 -5.16 7.00
C THR A 279 5.89 -5.49 6.04
N LYS A 280 7.14 -5.19 6.42
CA LYS A 280 8.33 -5.50 5.60
C LYS A 280 8.38 -6.96 5.14
N LYS A 281 7.91 -7.88 5.98
CA LYS A 281 7.83 -9.32 5.67
C LYS A 281 6.75 -9.60 4.61
N GLU A 282 5.56 -9.05 4.77
CA GLU A 282 4.46 -9.24 3.82
C GLU A 282 4.76 -8.60 2.45
N LYS A 283 5.38 -7.43 2.40
CA LYS A 283 5.82 -6.79 1.15
C LYS A 283 6.83 -7.67 0.38
N LYS A 284 7.80 -8.28 1.07
CA LYS A 284 8.75 -9.23 0.45
C LYS A 284 8.05 -10.50 -0.04
N ALA A 285 7.16 -11.06 0.79
CA ALA A 285 6.37 -12.24 0.42
C ALA A 285 5.48 -11.95 -0.79
N LYS A 286 4.81 -10.78 -0.83
CA LYS A 286 3.96 -10.36 -1.93
C LYS A 286 4.72 -10.28 -3.25
N GLY A 287 5.90 -9.65 -3.30
CA GLY A 287 6.70 -9.59 -4.52
C GLY A 287 7.09 -10.96 -5.08
N LYS A 288 7.41 -11.94 -4.21
CA LYS A 288 7.66 -13.33 -4.65
C LYS A 288 6.37 -14.04 -5.09
N LEU A 289 5.27 -13.82 -4.38
CA LEU A 289 3.96 -14.40 -4.71
C LEU A 289 3.41 -13.87 -6.02
N ASP A 290 3.62 -12.61 -6.37
CA ASP A 290 3.15 -12.02 -7.63
C ASP A 290 3.77 -12.72 -8.85
N VAL A 291 5.09 -12.95 -8.82
CA VAL A 291 5.78 -13.70 -9.89
C VAL A 291 5.33 -15.16 -9.93
N LEU A 292 5.25 -15.82 -8.76
CA LEU A 292 4.82 -17.22 -8.65
C LEU A 292 3.36 -17.39 -9.11
N SER A 293 2.48 -16.47 -8.75
CA SER A 293 1.07 -16.41 -9.14
C SER A 293 0.93 -16.37 -10.66
N GLY A 294 1.66 -15.49 -11.35
CA GLY A 294 1.63 -15.40 -12.81
C GLY A 294 1.99 -16.74 -13.47
N ILE A 295 3.10 -17.36 -13.05
CA ILE A 295 3.55 -18.64 -13.59
C ILE A 295 2.51 -19.75 -13.29
N TYR A 296 2.04 -19.82 -12.05
CA TYR A 296 1.08 -20.84 -11.61
C TYR A 296 -0.22 -20.80 -12.44
N TRP A 297 -0.83 -19.62 -12.56
CA TRP A 297 -2.09 -19.48 -13.30
C TRP A 297 -1.93 -19.70 -14.81
N CYS A 298 -0.80 -19.35 -15.41
CA CYS A 298 -0.51 -19.71 -16.80
C CYS A 298 -0.46 -21.24 -16.99
N ILE A 299 0.19 -21.96 -16.08
CA ILE A 299 0.27 -23.44 -16.15
C ILE A 299 -1.13 -24.06 -15.97
N VAL A 300 -1.89 -23.61 -14.97
CA VAL A 300 -3.25 -24.09 -14.71
C VAL A 300 -4.16 -23.86 -15.94
N THR A 301 -4.08 -22.66 -16.53
CA THR A 301 -4.85 -22.33 -17.73
C THR A 301 -4.46 -23.21 -18.91
N ALA A 302 -3.17 -23.46 -19.13
CA ALA A 302 -2.69 -24.34 -20.20
C ALA A 302 -3.19 -25.79 -20.02
N ILE A 303 -3.16 -26.31 -18.79
CA ILE A 303 -3.69 -27.65 -18.47
C ILE A 303 -5.19 -27.68 -18.71
N TYR A 304 -5.95 -26.66 -18.23
CA TYR A 304 -7.38 -26.56 -18.43
C TYR A 304 -7.77 -26.58 -19.93
N LEU A 305 -7.11 -25.74 -20.73
CA LEU A 305 -7.37 -25.67 -22.16
C LEU A 305 -6.99 -26.99 -22.87
N GLY A 306 -5.79 -27.52 -22.57
CA GLY A 306 -5.34 -28.79 -23.15
C GLY A 306 -6.31 -29.94 -22.86
N TRP A 307 -6.78 -30.04 -21.62
CA TRP A 307 -7.76 -31.06 -21.23
C TRP A 307 -9.12 -30.82 -21.88
N SER A 308 -9.64 -29.59 -21.84
CA SER A 308 -10.95 -29.24 -22.41
C SER A 308 -10.99 -29.49 -23.93
N PHE A 309 -9.97 -29.08 -24.67
CA PHE A 309 -9.88 -29.33 -26.11
C PHE A 309 -9.67 -30.81 -26.45
N SER A 310 -8.90 -31.55 -25.65
CA SER A 310 -8.66 -32.98 -25.86
C SER A 310 -9.90 -33.85 -25.64
N THR A 311 -10.72 -33.50 -24.63
CA THR A 311 -11.88 -34.29 -24.24
C THR A 311 -13.21 -33.74 -24.75
N ALA A 312 -13.25 -32.49 -25.26
CA ALA A 312 -14.44 -31.74 -25.64
C ALA A 312 -15.53 -31.64 -24.50
N ARG A 313 -15.15 -31.90 -23.25
CA ARG A 313 -16.05 -31.94 -22.09
C ARG A 313 -15.90 -30.70 -21.22
N TRP A 314 -16.35 -29.58 -21.73
CA TRP A 314 -16.29 -28.28 -21.03
C TRP A 314 -17.18 -28.24 -19.80
N ASP A 315 -18.22 -29.02 -19.76
CA ASP A 315 -19.16 -29.18 -18.65
C ASP A 315 -18.51 -29.71 -17.36
N PHE A 316 -17.41 -30.46 -17.48
CA PHE A 316 -16.74 -31.07 -16.34
C PHE A 316 -15.35 -30.45 -16.04
N THR A 317 -14.66 -29.96 -17.03
CA THR A 317 -13.26 -29.49 -16.90
C THR A 317 -13.10 -28.24 -16.05
N TRP A 318 -14.19 -27.45 -15.84
CA TRP A 318 -14.17 -26.27 -14.97
C TRP A 318 -13.77 -26.57 -13.52
N ILE A 319 -13.86 -27.83 -13.06
CA ILE A 319 -13.47 -28.28 -11.71
C ILE A 319 -11.98 -28.00 -11.41
N ILE A 320 -11.16 -27.83 -12.45
CA ILE A 320 -9.75 -27.44 -12.30
C ILE A 320 -9.60 -26.13 -11.51
N TRP A 321 -10.48 -25.15 -11.74
CA TRP A 321 -10.36 -23.83 -11.13
C TRP A 321 -10.51 -23.84 -9.60
N PRO A 322 -11.55 -24.46 -9.00
CA PRO A 322 -11.63 -24.60 -7.55
C PRO A 322 -10.44 -25.36 -6.94
N VAL A 323 -10.02 -26.46 -7.58
CA VAL A 323 -8.90 -27.27 -7.10
C VAL A 323 -7.60 -26.46 -7.14
N ALA A 324 -7.34 -25.77 -8.26
CA ALA A 324 -6.18 -24.90 -8.41
C ALA A 324 -6.20 -23.74 -7.39
N GLY A 325 -7.36 -23.16 -7.10
CA GLY A 325 -7.50 -22.11 -6.08
C GLY A 325 -7.08 -22.61 -4.68
N VAL A 326 -7.51 -23.79 -4.27
CA VAL A 326 -7.12 -24.38 -2.99
C VAL A 326 -5.61 -24.68 -2.94
N LEU A 327 -5.05 -25.26 -4.01
CA LEU A 327 -3.62 -25.52 -4.11
C LEU A 327 -2.79 -24.23 -4.06
N PHE A 328 -3.23 -23.18 -4.75
CA PHE A 328 -2.56 -21.88 -4.68
C PHE A 328 -2.61 -21.27 -3.28
N GLY A 329 -3.73 -21.43 -2.57
CA GLY A 329 -3.84 -21.05 -1.16
C GLY A 329 -2.81 -21.73 -0.27
N ALA A 330 -2.61 -23.03 -0.45
CA ALA A 330 -1.59 -23.79 0.28
C ALA A 330 -0.16 -23.32 -0.05
N ILE A 331 0.15 -23.11 -1.34
CA ILE A 331 1.45 -22.60 -1.79
C ILE A 331 1.73 -21.23 -1.21
N SER A 332 0.76 -20.31 -1.25
CA SER A 332 0.91 -18.97 -0.70
C SER A 332 1.15 -18.98 0.81
N GLY A 333 0.50 -19.88 1.53
CA GLY A 333 0.72 -20.11 2.96
C GLY A 333 2.16 -20.55 3.25
N ILE A 334 2.69 -21.51 2.49
CA ILE A 334 4.08 -21.99 2.62
C ILE A 334 5.09 -20.87 2.36
N VAL A 335 4.89 -20.06 1.32
CA VAL A 335 5.77 -18.93 1.00
C VAL A 335 5.80 -17.91 2.14
N ARG A 336 4.64 -17.57 2.71
CA ARG A 336 4.56 -16.65 3.87
C ARG A 336 5.24 -17.22 5.13
N LEU A 337 5.07 -18.51 5.41
CA LEU A 337 5.74 -19.16 6.53
C LEU A 337 7.27 -19.14 6.37
N LYS A 338 7.78 -19.41 5.18
CA LYS A 338 9.22 -19.41 4.91
C LYS A 338 9.85 -18.03 5.12
N GLU A 339 9.20 -16.97 4.67
CA GLU A 339 9.65 -15.59 4.93
C GLU A 339 9.53 -15.18 6.41
N GLY A 340 8.65 -15.87 7.17
CA GLY A 340 8.52 -15.69 8.63
C GLY A 340 9.66 -16.30 9.45
N THR A 341 10.33 -17.33 8.92
CA THR A 341 11.37 -18.09 9.63
C THR A 341 12.81 -17.70 9.28
N GLU A 342 13.04 -16.90 8.25
CA GLU A 342 14.39 -16.45 7.81
C GLU A 342 14.92 -15.20 8.56
N ASN A 343 14.50 -14.96 9.84
CA ASN A 343 15.08 -13.91 10.71
C ASN A 343 15.44 -14.47 12.07
#